data_cd7f295a47b93db3e7619cc2c7ba893e
#
_entry.id   cd7f295a47b93db3e7619cc2c7ba893e
#
_cell.length_a   1.000
_cell.length_b   1.000
_cell.length_c   1.000
_cell.angle_alpha   90.00
_cell.angle_beta   90.00
_cell.angle_gamma   90.00
#
_symmetry.space_group_name_H-M   'P 1'
#
loop_
_entity.id
_entity.type
_entity.pdbx_description
1 polymer ?
#
loop_
_entity_poly.entity_id
_entity_poly.type
_entity_poly.pdbx_seq_one_letter_code
_entity_poly.pdbx_strand_id
1 'polypeptide(L)'
;LCNASPAADGVPPLLTLDASVQLTSGQGTREIALCDFLQGVRKTDRAADEILTAIHIPDLPDGSKGSFVKLGARKYLVISICMVAVVLQVKDDLVADIRIAIGAASPVAQRLTTLETALRGLPAKGLTHAITDDLVHGLTPITDIRATAAYRQAAATQVIRRAITLALEGDA
;
A
#
# COMPACT_ATOMS: atom_id res chain seq x y z
N LEU A 1 8.60 8.01 7.29
CA LEU A 1 7.76 8.75 6.33
C LEU A 1 8.51 9.93 5.73
N CYS A 2 9.07 10.85 6.54
CA CYS A 2 9.72 12.08 6.07
C CYS A 2 10.88 11.88 5.09
N ASN A 3 11.52 10.71 5.07
CA ASN A 3 12.53 10.39 4.06
C ASN A 3 11.93 10.05 2.69
N ALA A 4 10.63 9.84 2.59
CA ALA A 4 9.87 9.51 1.38
C ALA A 4 10.59 8.50 0.46
N SER A 5 11.07 7.40 1.07
CA SER A 5 11.68 6.30 0.31
C SER A 5 10.60 5.49 -0.41
N PRO A 6 10.75 5.18 -1.70
CA PRO A 6 9.83 4.29 -2.43
C PRO A 6 9.71 2.89 -1.80
N ALA A 7 10.75 2.46 -1.08
CA ALA A 7 10.85 1.15 -0.45
C ALA A 7 10.64 1.22 1.09
N ALA A 8 9.91 2.21 1.59
CA ALA A 8 9.55 2.31 2.99
C ALA A 8 8.41 1.33 3.31
N ASP A 9 8.73 0.21 3.95
CA ASP A 9 7.81 -0.91 4.20
C ASP A 9 6.55 -0.51 4.99
N GLY A 10 6.63 0.50 5.86
CA GLY A 10 5.48 0.99 6.63
C GLY A 10 4.50 1.86 5.85
N VAL A 11 4.84 2.30 4.64
CA VAL A 11 3.96 3.22 3.87
C VAL A 11 2.74 2.50 3.29
N PRO A 12 2.85 1.35 2.58
CA PRO A 12 1.67 0.67 2.06
C PRO A 12 0.64 0.30 3.15
N PRO A 13 1.01 -0.27 4.33
CA PRO A 13 0.05 -0.49 5.41
C PRO A 13 -0.67 0.79 5.84
N LEU A 14 0.06 1.87 6.06
CA LEU A 14 -0.54 3.14 6.47
C LEU A 14 -1.50 3.71 5.40
N LEU A 15 -1.18 3.54 4.11
CA LEU A 15 -2.08 3.92 3.02
C LEU A 15 -3.38 3.10 3.01
N THR A 16 -3.31 1.78 3.27
CA THR A 16 -4.53 0.94 3.36
C THR A 16 -5.37 1.24 4.59
N LEU A 17 -4.76 1.84 5.60
CA LEU A 17 -5.44 2.30 6.83
C LEU A 17 -5.97 3.74 6.70
N ASP A 18 -5.87 4.38 5.52
CA ASP A 18 -6.24 5.78 5.28
C ASP A 18 -5.61 6.75 6.29
N ALA A 19 -4.36 6.49 6.68
CA ALA A 19 -3.65 7.27 7.67
C ALA A 19 -3.42 8.70 7.19
N SER A 20 -3.45 9.64 8.15
CA SER A 20 -2.99 11.01 7.98
C SER A 20 -1.75 11.28 8.85
N VAL A 21 -1.06 12.36 8.56
CA VAL A 21 0.08 12.83 9.33
C VAL A 21 -0.17 14.23 9.88
N GLN A 22 0.24 14.44 11.11
CA GLN A 22 0.20 15.75 11.78
C GLN A 22 1.55 16.43 11.64
N LEU A 23 1.54 17.65 11.12
CA LEU A 23 2.72 18.50 10.98
C LEU A 23 2.58 19.71 11.91
N THR A 24 3.61 19.99 12.69
CA THR A 24 3.62 21.08 13.68
C THR A 24 4.82 22.00 13.45
N SER A 25 4.56 23.30 13.50
CA SER A 25 5.56 24.37 13.44
C SER A 25 5.34 25.41 14.55
N GLY A 26 6.16 26.44 14.59
CA GLY A 26 5.92 27.60 15.46
C GLY A 26 4.64 28.39 15.12
N GLN A 27 4.04 28.17 13.95
CA GLN A 27 2.82 28.83 13.49
C GLN A 27 1.53 28.04 13.79
N GLY A 28 1.67 26.77 14.21
CA GLY A 28 0.54 25.92 14.51
C GLY A 28 0.69 24.49 14.01
N THR A 29 -0.42 23.78 13.99
CA THR A 29 -0.50 22.37 13.61
C THR A 29 -1.50 22.19 12.46
N ARG A 30 -1.14 21.37 11.48
CA ARG A 30 -2.04 20.94 10.39
C ARG A 30 -1.98 19.42 10.22
N GLU A 31 -3.05 18.87 9.66
CA GLU A 31 -3.15 17.46 9.31
C GLU A 31 -3.30 17.32 7.78
N ILE A 32 -2.66 16.32 7.22
CA ILE A 32 -2.71 16.01 5.79
C ILE A 32 -2.77 14.50 5.58
N ALA A 33 -3.56 14.03 4.62
CA ALA A 33 -3.62 12.62 4.28
C ALA A 33 -2.23 12.13 3.83
N LEU A 34 -1.86 10.89 4.21
CA LEU A 34 -0.54 10.34 3.90
C LEU A 34 -0.27 10.27 2.39
N CYS A 35 -1.31 10.01 1.57
CA CYS A 35 -1.19 10.00 0.11
C CYS A 35 -0.79 11.37 -0.46
N ASP A 36 -1.26 12.46 0.14
CA ASP A 36 -0.97 13.84 -0.29
C ASP A 36 0.37 14.32 0.28
N PHE A 37 0.77 13.79 1.45
CA PHE A 37 2.04 14.10 2.08
C PHE A 37 3.24 13.59 1.26
N LEU A 38 3.13 12.42 0.64
CA LEU A 38 4.21 11.79 -0.14
C LEU A 38 4.13 12.24 -1.61
N GLN A 39 4.95 13.20 -2.00
CA GLN A 39 4.91 13.82 -3.33
C GLN A 39 5.90 13.21 -4.35
N GLY A 40 6.86 12.43 -3.91
CA GLY A 40 7.90 11.85 -4.79
C GLY A 40 9.05 11.24 -4.01
N VAL A 41 10.05 10.76 -4.73
CA VAL A 41 11.26 10.22 -4.11
C VAL A 41 11.95 11.31 -3.29
N ARG A 42 12.04 11.12 -1.98
CA ARG A 42 12.62 12.08 -1.02
C ARG A 42 11.93 13.46 -1.04
N LYS A 43 10.67 13.49 -1.46
CA LYS A 43 9.87 14.71 -1.51
C LYS A 43 8.56 14.52 -0.76
N THR A 44 8.29 15.42 0.17
CA THR A 44 7.07 15.47 0.98
C THR A 44 6.48 16.87 0.97
N ASP A 45 5.22 17.00 1.40
CA ASP A 45 4.51 18.28 1.59
C ASP A 45 4.88 18.95 2.95
N ARG A 46 6.00 18.61 3.55
CA ARG A 46 6.48 19.20 4.79
C ARG A 46 7.22 20.51 4.51
N ALA A 47 6.80 21.60 5.13
CA ALA A 47 7.55 22.85 5.11
C ALA A 47 8.88 22.73 5.91
N ALA A 48 9.81 23.63 5.68
CA ALA A 48 11.15 23.57 6.28
C ALA A 48 11.14 23.67 7.82
N ASP A 49 10.18 24.40 8.38
CA ASP A 49 9.97 24.64 9.80
C ASP A 49 8.97 23.67 10.47
N GLU A 50 8.41 22.72 9.71
CA GLU A 50 7.48 21.72 10.22
C GLU A 50 8.18 20.45 10.69
N ILE A 51 7.64 19.84 11.75
CA ILE A 51 8.01 18.52 12.27
C ILE A 51 6.78 17.62 12.17
N LEU A 52 6.93 16.39 11.68
CA LEU A 52 5.89 15.37 11.76
C LEU A 52 5.82 14.88 13.22
N THR A 53 4.71 15.18 13.89
CA THR A 53 4.51 14.92 15.33
C THR A 53 3.60 13.74 15.63
N ALA A 54 2.69 13.36 14.70
CA ALA A 54 1.81 12.22 14.88
C ALA A 54 1.43 11.57 13.55
N ILE A 55 0.99 10.33 13.64
CA ILE A 55 0.30 9.59 12.58
C ILE A 55 -1.08 9.24 13.16
N HIS A 56 -2.13 9.66 12.49
CA HIS A 56 -3.50 9.33 12.85
C HIS A 56 -3.99 8.19 11.95
N ILE A 57 -4.58 7.19 12.57
CA ILE A 57 -5.15 6.04 11.87
C ILE A 57 -6.62 5.97 12.30
N PRO A 58 -7.57 6.12 11.37
CA PRO A 58 -8.98 5.98 11.68
C PRO A 58 -9.33 4.53 12.02
N ASP A 59 -10.41 4.34 12.77
CA ASP A 59 -10.92 3.02 13.07
C ASP A 59 -11.32 2.29 11.78
N LEU A 60 -10.99 1.02 11.72
CA LEU A 60 -11.40 0.16 10.63
C LEU A 60 -12.80 -0.42 10.91
N PRO A 61 -13.60 -0.70 9.87
CA PRO A 61 -14.84 -1.43 10.02
C PRO A 61 -14.62 -2.78 10.72
N ASP A 62 -15.54 -3.15 11.59
CA ASP A 62 -15.49 -4.44 12.30
C ASP A 62 -15.37 -5.62 11.35
N GLY A 63 -14.53 -6.59 11.71
CA GLY A 63 -14.28 -7.77 10.90
C GLY A 63 -13.32 -7.53 9.73
N SER A 64 -12.68 -6.36 9.66
CA SER A 64 -11.59 -6.11 8.71
C SER A 64 -10.38 -6.98 9.04
N LYS A 65 -9.78 -7.58 8.00
CA LYS A 65 -8.56 -8.36 8.08
C LYS A 65 -7.46 -7.69 7.28
N GLY A 66 -6.22 -7.76 7.76
CA GLY A 66 -5.06 -7.17 7.09
C GLY A 66 -4.02 -8.20 6.70
N SER A 67 -3.24 -7.90 5.67
CA SER A 67 -2.06 -8.65 5.30
C SER A 67 -0.97 -7.74 4.73
N PHE A 68 0.27 -8.19 4.86
CA PHE A 68 1.42 -7.53 4.23
C PHE A 68 2.35 -8.57 3.63
N VAL A 69 2.68 -8.41 2.35
CA VAL A 69 3.60 -9.27 1.63
C VAL A 69 4.76 -8.44 1.08
N LYS A 70 5.97 -8.89 1.37
CA LYS A 70 7.21 -8.28 0.90
C LYS A 70 7.97 -9.26 0.03
N LEU A 71 8.28 -8.85 -1.20
CA LEU A 71 9.21 -9.52 -2.10
C LEU A 71 10.59 -8.87 -1.99
N GLY A 72 11.58 -9.64 -1.63
CA GLY A 72 12.98 -9.22 -1.54
C GLY A 72 13.91 -10.31 -2.03
N ALA A 73 15.18 -9.99 -2.23
CA ALA A 73 16.21 -10.94 -2.68
C ALA A 73 16.59 -11.98 -1.59
N ARG A 74 16.19 -11.75 -0.35
CA ARG A 74 16.40 -12.65 0.80
C ARG A 74 15.31 -12.45 1.85
N LYS A 75 15.23 -13.36 2.83
CA LYS A 75 14.15 -13.38 3.81
C LYS A 75 14.15 -12.19 4.78
N TYR A 76 15.33 -11.73 5.22
CA TYR A 76 15.47 -10.68 6.23
C TYR A 76 16.46 -9.60 5.80
N LEU A 77 16.35 -8.42 6.43
CA LEU A 77 17.27 -7.28 6.29
C LEU A 77 17.52 -6.93 4.82
N VAL A 78 16.45 -6.75 4.06
CA VAL A 78 16.51 -6.48 2.62
C VAL A 78 15.58 -5.33 2.24
N ILE A 79 16.00 -4.55 1.26
CA ILE A 79 15.15 -3.53 0.64
C ILE A 79 14.17 -4.22 -0.31
N SER A 80 12.89 -3.84 -0.23
CA SER A 80 11.82 -4.44 -1.02
C SER A 80 12.03 -4.26 -2.51
N ILE A 81 11.85 -5.34 -3.27
CA ILE A 81 11.69 -5.32 -4.73
C ILE A 81 10.28 -4.87 -5.08
N CYS A 82 9.30 -5.42 -4.35
CA CYS A 82 7.89 -5.07 -4.38
C CYS A 82 7.30 -5.39 -3.02
N MET A 83 6.31 -4.64 -2.56
CA MET A 83 5.59 -4.90 -1.32
C MET A 83 4.14 -4.47 -1.46
N VAL A 84 3.23 -5.22 -0.87
CA VAL A 84 1.79 -4.99 -0.94
C VAL A 84 1.19 -5.12 0.44
N ALA A 85 0.35 -4.16 0.81
CA ALA A 85 -0.54 -4.24 1.95
C ALA A 85 -1.98 -4.35 1.47
N VAL A 86 -2.78 -5.11 2.18
CA VAL A 86 -4.20 -5.29 1.94
C VAL A 86 -4.96 -5.14 3.25
N VAL A 87 -6.08 -4.42 3.23
CA VAL A 87 -7.14 -4.48 4.23
C VAL A 87 -8.39 -4.94 3.51
N LEU A 88 -9.05 -5.97 4.04
CA LEU A 88 -10.19 -6.63 3.42
C LEU A 88 -11.31 -6.86 4.45
N GLN A 89 -12.54 -6.52 4.09
CA GLN A 89 -13.74 -6.88 4.83
C GLN A 89 -14.65 -7.74 3.94
N VAL A 90 -15.06 -8.89 4.46
CA VAL A 90 -16.01 -9.80 3.80
C VAL A 90 -17.30 -9.82 4.63
N LYS A 91 -18.45 -9.65 3.96
CA LYS A 91 -19.80 -9.80 4.53
C LYS A 91 -20.64 -10.65 3.58
N ASP A 92 -21.35 -11.61 4.11
CA ASP A 92 -22.23 -12.49 3.33
C ASP A 92 -21.51 -13.13 2.13
N ASP A 93 -20.26 -13.60 2.33
CA ASP A 93 -19.36 -14.15 1.31
C ASP A 93 -18.97 -13.20 0.18
N LEU A 94 -19.31 -11.91 0.27
CA LEU A 94 -18.92 -10.88 -0.69
C LEU A 94 -17.88 -9.91 -0.10
N VAL A 95 -17.06 -9.35 -0.97
CA VAL A 95 -16.11 -8.29 -0.62
C VAL A 95 -16.89 -7.00 -0.33
N ALA A 96 -17.05 -6.67 0.95
CA ALA A 96 -17.73 -5.44 1.37
C ALA A 96 -16.81 -4.22 1.24
N ASP A 97 -15.54 -4.34 1.65
CA ASP A 97 -14.51 -3.34 1.43
C ASP A 97 -13.16 -4.00 1.16
N ILE A 98 -12.37 -3.38 0.31
CA ILE A 98 -10.99 -3.79 0.05
C ILE A 98 -10.13 -2.57 -0.23
N ARG A 99 -8.96 -2.53 0.39
CA ARG A 99 -7.95 -1.49 0.24
C ARG A 99 -6.61 -2.15 -0.06
N ILE A 100 -5.96 -1.74 -1.14
CA ILE A 100 -4.74 -2.36 -1.65
C ILE A 100 -3.72 -1.26 -1.92
N ALA A 101 -2.57 -1.32 -1.26
CA ALA A 101 -1.48 -0.40 -1.53
C ALA A 101 -0.21 -1.16 -1.91
N ILE A 102 0.50 -0.63 -2.92
CA ILE A 102 1.75 -1.20 -3.41
C ILE A 102 2.90 -0.21 -3.25
N GLY A 103 4.05 -0.71 -2.82
CA GLY A 103 5.30 0.05 -2.70
C GLY A 103 6.46 -0.58 -3.47
N ALA A 104 7.51 0.17 -3.67
CA ALA A 104 8.71 -0.14 -4.46
C ALA A 104 8.43 -0.40 -5.96
N ALA A 105 7.23 -0.12 -6.44
CA ALA A 105 6.80 -0.28 -7.83
C ALA A 105 6.50 1.06 -8.55
N SER A 106 6.73 2.18 -7.86
CA SER A 106 6.56 3.56 -8.37
C SER A 106 7.40 4.50 -7.51
N PRO A 107 7.58 5.79 -7.88
CA PRO A 107 8.31 6.78 -7.09
C PRO A 107 7.79 6.94 -5.66
N VAL A 108 6.49 6.76 -5.45
CA VAL A 108 5.84 6.67 -4.14
C VAL A 108 4.97 5.41 -4.09
N ALA A 109 4.74 4.89 -2.89
CA ALA A 109 3.73 3.86 -2.70
C ALA A 109 2.34 4.45 -2.96
N GLN A 110 1.46 3.66 -3.57
CA GLN A 110 0.13 4.15 -3.98
C GLN A 110 -0.96 3.12 -3.75
N ARG A 111 -2.18 3.60 -3.58
CA ARG A 111 -3.40 2.79 -3.56
C ARG A 111 -3.79 2.38 -4.98
N LEU A 112 -4.26 1.16 -5.14
CA LEU A 112 -4.73 0.61 -6.42
C LEU A 112 -6.26 0.74 -6.52
N THR A 113 -6.77 1.97 -6.53
CA THR A 113 -8.21 2.27 -6.43
C THR A 113 -9.05 1.69 -7.55
N THR A 114 -8.50 1.57 -8.77
CA THR A 114 -9.17 0.91 -9.90
C THR A 114 -9.38 -0.59 -9.60
N LEU A 115 -8.35 -1.26 -9.10
CA LEU A 115 -8.43 -2.67 -8.71
C LEU A 115 -9.39 -2.84 -7.52
N GLU A 116 -9.32 -1.99 -6.50
CA GLU A 116 -10.22 -2.01 -5.35
C GLU A 116 -11.68 -1.92 -5.78
N THR A 117 -11.98 -0.98 -6.70
CA THR A 117 -13.33 -0.79 -7.24
C THR A 117 -13.81 -2.03 -8.01
N ALA A 118 -12.94 -2.64 -8.80
CA ALA A 118 -13.27 -3.85 -9.57
C ALA A 118 -13.52 -5.08 -8.68
N LEU A 119 -12.90 -5.14 -7.50
CA LEU A 119 -13.03 -6.30 -6.61
C LEU A 119 -14.18 -6.18 -5.61
N ARG A 120 -14.67 -4.96 -5.30
CA ARG A 120 -15.81 -4.78 -4.39
C ARG A 120 -17.07 -5.43 -4.94
N GLY A 121 -17.82 -6.09 -4.07
CA GLY A 121 -19.05 -6.81 -4.41
C GLY A 121 -18.85 -8.18 -5.05
N LEU A 122 -17.60 -8.56 -5.38
CA LEU A 122 -17.32 -9.89 -5.89
C LEU A 122 -17.35 -10.94 -4.77
N PRO A 123 -17.62 -12.23 -5.10
CA PRO A 123 -17.48 -13.31 -4.15
C PRO A 123 -16.04 -13.41 -3.61
N ALA A 124 -15.90 -13.57 -2.29
CA ALA A 124 -14.60 -13.75 -1.65
C ALA A 124 -13.90 -15.03 -2.14
N LYS A 125 -14.69 -16.09 -2.39
CA LYS A 125 -14.19 -17.34 -2.96
C LYS A 125 -13.71 -17.12 -4.39
N GLY A 126 -12.45 -17.38 -4.64
CA GLY A 126 -11.84 -17.22 -5.97
C GLY A 126 -11.54 -15.78 -6.36
N LEU A 127 -11.60 -14.84 -5.45
CA LEU A 127 -11.36 -13.40 -5.68
C LEU A 127 -10.07 -13.13 -6.45
N THR A 128 -9.01 -13.89 -6.19
CA THR A 128 -7.71 -13.72 -6.83
C THR A 128 -7.73 -13.99 -8.35
N HIS A 129 -8.71 -14.74 -8.86
CA HIS A 129 -8.86 -14.96 -10.31
C HIS A 129 -9.35 -13.71 -11.05
N ALA A 130 -10.04 -12.80 -10.36
CA ALA A 130 -10.48 -11.52 -10.94
C ALA A 130 -9.34 -10.50 -11.10
N ILE A 131 -8.14 -10.77 -10.55
CA ILE A 131 -7.01 -9.86 -10.63
C ILE A 131 -6.25 -10.12 -11.92
N THR A 132 -6.34 -9.18 -12.85
CA THR A 132 -5.62 -9.22 -14.13
C THR A 132 -4.54 -8.13 -14.18
N ASP A 133 -3.56 -8.29 -15.06
CA ASP A 133 -2.49 -7.30 -15.24
C ASP A 133 -3.04 -5.94 -15.68
N ASP A 134 -4.14 -5.92 -16.42
CA ASP A 134 -4.83 -4.70 -16.86
C ASP A 134 -5.40 -3.88 -15.68
N LEU A 135 -5.73 -4.54 -14.57
CA LEU A 135 -6.19 -3.86 -13.35
C LEU A 135 -5.03 -3.37 -12.48
N VAL A 136 -3.80 -3.85 -12.74
CA VAL A 136 -2.57 -3.48 -12.04
C VAL A 136 -1.72 -2.55 -12.93
N HIS A 137 -2.37 -1.58 -13.58
CA HIS A 137 -1.70 -0.57 -14.42
C HIS A 137 -1.32 0.69 -13.62
N GLY A 138 -0.61 1.62 -14.29
CA GLY A 138 -0.21 2.90 -13.69
C GLY A 138 1.03 2.81 -12.79
N LEU A 139 1.64 1.63 -12.67
CA LEU A 139 2.92 1.48 -11.99
C LEU A 139 4.07 1.97 -12.90
N THR A 140 5.04 2.63 -12.28
CA THR A 140 6.24 3.15 -12.98
C THR A 140 7.50 2.70 -12.25
N PRO A 141 7.78 1.38 -12.21
CA PRO A 141 8.92 0.83 -11.50
C PRO A 141 10.24 1.19 -12.20
N ILE A 142 11.28 1.33 -11.40
CA ILE A 142 12.65 1.52 -11.90
C ILE A 142 13.39 0.19 -12.08
N THR A 143 14.40 0.19 -12.96
CA THR A 143 15.43 -0.85 -13.00
C THR A 143 16.58 -0.44 -12.11
N ASP A 144 16.95 -1.29 -11.14
CA ASP A 144 18.11 -1.10 -10.27
C ASP A 144 18.84 -2.44 -10.04
N ILE A 145 19.84 -2.44 -9.16
CA ILE A 145 20.63 -3.64 -8.82
C ILE A 145 19.79 -4.78 -8.21
N ARG A 146 18.56 -4.51 -7.78
CA ARG A 146 17.69 -5.50 -7.11
C ARG A 146 16.80 -6.21 -8.09
N ALA A 147 16.27 -5.49 -9.09
CA ALA A 147 15.38 -6.05 -10.10
C ALA A 147 15.19 -5.09 -11.27
N THR A 148 14.83 -5.64 -12.43
CA THR A 148 14.40 -4.83 -13.59
C THR A 148 12.98 -4.29 -13.37
N ALA A 149 12.64 -3.20 -14.07
CA ALA A 149 11.28 -2.65 -14.09
C ALA A 149 10.26 -3.70 -14.56
N ALA A 150 10.59 -4.47 -15.60
CA ALA A 150 9.74 -5.53 -16.12
C ALA A 150 9.47 -6.63 -15.09
N TYR A 151 10.49 -7.05 -14.34
CA TYR A 151 10.31 -8.02 -13.26
C TYR A 151 9.40 -7.48 -12.14
N ARG A 152 9.58 -6.22 -11.72
CA ARG A 152 8.74 -5.60 -10.69
C ARG A 152 7.29 -5.51 -11.13
N GLN A 153 7.05 -5.15 -12.40
CA GLN A 153 5.71 -5.10 -12.99
C GLN A 153 5.05 -6.48 -13.00
N ALA A 154 5.73 -7.50 -13.49
CA ALA A 154 5.22 -8.87 -13.52
C ALA A 154 5.01 -9.45 -12.12
N ALA A 155 5.90 -9.14 -11.16
CA ALA A 155 5.79 -9.59 -9.79
C ALA A 155 4.61 -8.93 -9.04
N ALA A 156 4.24 -7.69 -9.38
CA ALA A 156 3.21 -6.92 -8.67
C ALA A 156 1.90 -7.71 -8.58
N THR A 157 1.38 -8.22 -9.70
CA THR A 157 0.13 -8.99 -9.75
C THR A 157 0.19 -10.23 -8.85
N GLN A 158 1.31 -10.95 -8.82
CA GLN A 158 1.47 -12.16 -8.01
C GLN A 158 1.56 -11.82 -6.50
N VAL A 159 2.25 -10.73 -6.16
CA VAL A 159 2.36 -10.28 -4.76
C VAL A 159 1.00 -9.80 -4.25
N ILE A 160 0.20 -9.11 -5.10
CA ILE A 160 -1.18 -8.70 -4.78
C ILE A 160 -2.05 -9.94 -4.54
N ARG A 161 -2.06 -10.91 -5.45
CA ARG A 161 -2.82 -12.15 -5.28
C ARG A 161 -2.48 -12.85 -3.97
N ARG A 162 -1.20 -12.97 -3.66
CA ARG A 162 -0.74 -13.58 -2.40
C ARG A 162 -1.21 -12.80 -1.18
N ALA A 163 -1.12 -11.47 -1.20
CA ALA A 163 -1.56 -10.64 -0.09
C ALA A 163 -3.08 -10.79 0.15
N ILE A 164 -3.89 -10.80 -0.92
CA ILE A 164 -5.34 -11.01 -0.80
C ILE A 164 -5.65 -12.42 -0.28
N THR A 165 -4.96 -13.45 -0.75
CA THR A 165 -5.13 -14.81 -0.22
C THR A 165 -4.88 -14.85 1.30
N LEU A 166 -3.77 -14.27 1.77
CA LEU A 166 -3.45 -14.23 3.19
C LEU A 166 -4.50 -13.44 4.00
N ALA A 167 -5.02 -12.33 3.46
CA ALA A 167 -6.08 -11.57 4.13
C ALA A 167 -7.40 -12.36 4.21
N LEU A 168 -7.73 -13.17 3.19
CA LEU A 168 -8.91 -14.03 3.20
C LEU A 168 -8.79 -15.19 4.19
N GLU A 169 -7.62 -15.82 4.25
CA GLU A 169 -7.36 -16.94 5.17
C GLU A 169 -7.43 -16.48 6.64
N GLY A 170 -7.12 -15.22 6.91
CA GLY A 170 -6.90 -14.71 8.27
C GLY A 170 -5.58 -15.25 8.82
N ASP A 171 -4.98 -14.58 9.79
CA ASP A 171 -3.83 -15.14 10.49
C ASP A 171 -4.25 -16.44 11.18
N ALA A 172 -3.60 -17.52 10.78
CA ALA A 172 -3.55 -18.74 11.56
C ALA A 172 -2.55 -18.56 12.71
#